data_913bc7e11b8112529d82ef912cbcfea0
#
_entry.id   913bc7e11b8112529d82ef912cbcfea0
#
_cell.length_a   1.000
_cell.length_b   1.000
_cell.length_c   1.000
_cell.angle_alpha   90.00
_cell.angle_beta   90.00
_cell.angle_gamma   90.00
#
_symmetry.space_group_name_H-M   'P 1'
#
loop_
_entity.id
_entity.type
_entity.pdbx_description
1 polymer ?
#
loop_
_entity_poly.entity_id
_entity_poly.type
_entity_poly.pdbx_seq_one_letter_code
_entity_poly.pdbx_strand_id
1 'polypeptide(L)'
;NDGKPIASLFYTYYKRELAKDSKTKSTQRPIIISFNGGPGSGSLWMHIGYTGPRVLKIDDEGYPTQPYGMKSNPYSILDTADIVFVCPVNTGYSRMIADDDGNYPKRETFFGINADIKYLASWINTFITRKNRWESPKYIIGESYGGTRVMGLSYELQNRHWMYLNGVIMVSPADYKLFEEGDAVNSSLHLPYYTATAWYHKALNEKLQSKDLYEILPEVEDFTINELIPAIAKGGFISDSEKNKIADKYSFYSGLSKDFVMNNNLDTVSYTHLTLPTMYTV
;
A
#
# COMPACT_ATOMS: atom_id res chain seq x y z
N ASN A 1 -30.35 -9.36 15.46
CA ASN A 1 -29.02 -9.82 15.92
C ASN A 1 -29.14 -10.31 17.33
N ASP A 2 -29.22 -11.61 17.50
CA ASP A 2 -29.48 -12.32 18.76
C ASP A 2 -28.25 -12.32 19.70
N GLY A 3 -27.29 -11.45 19.48
CA GLY A 3 -26.06 -11.35 20.27
C GLY A 3 -25.05 -12.50 20.02
N LYS A 4 -25.35 -13.41 19.09
CA LYS A 4 -24.43 -14.50 18.73
C LYS A 4 -23.27 -13.98 17.89
N PRO A 5 -22.04 -14.48 18.09
CA PRO A 5 -20.89 -14.08 17.28
C PRO A 5 -21.04 -14.63 15.86
N ILE A 6 -20.84 -13.75 14.86
CA ILE A 6 -20.92 -14.10 13.43
C ILE A 6 -19.54 -14.13 12.74
N ALA A 7 -18.50 -13.68 13.43
CA ALA A 7 -17.11 -13.75 12.99
C ALA A 7 -16.15 -13.69 14.17
N SER A 8 -14.97 -14.27 14.01
CA SER A 8 -13.84 -14.13 14.92
C SER A 8 -12.70 -13.40 14.19
N LEU A 9 -12.13 -12.36 14.82
CA LEU A 9 -10.99 -11.65 14.30
C LEU A 9 -9.75 -12.02 15.08
N PHE A 10 -8.75 -12.51 14.38
CA PHE A 10 -7.42 -12.73 14.92
C PHE A 10 -6.63 -11.41 14.89
N TYR A 11 -5.93 -11.12 15.95
CA TYR A 11 -5.02 -9.99 16.03
C TYR A 11 -3.80 -10.32 16.88
N THR A 12 -2.67 -9.67 16.60
CA THR A 12 -1.49 -9.70 17.46
C THR A 12 -1.31 -8.32 18.08
N TYR A 13 -1.19 -8.28 19.39
CA TYR A 13 -1.02 -7.03 20.14
C TYR A 13 0.30 -7.03 20.88
N TYR A 14 1.18 -6.13 20.52
CA TYR A 14 2.42 -5.85 21.24
C TYR A 14 2.24 -4.62 22.11
N LYS A 15 2.53 -4.79 23.36
CA LYS A 15 2.54 -3.76 24.38
C LYS A 15 3.92 -3.69 25.00
N ARG A 16 4.51 -2.48 25.05
CA ARG A 16 5.79 -2.30 25.71
C ARG A 16 5.62 -2.42 27.22
N GLU A 17 6.46 -3.20 27.87
CA GLU A 17 6.59 -3.17 29.31
C GLU A 17 7.29 -1.86 29.72
N LEU A 18 6.66 -1.12 30.62
CA LEU A 18 7.21 0.10 31.16
C LEU A 18 7.95 -0.23 32.47
N ALA A 19 9.02 0.51 32.72
CA ALA A 19 9.72 0.41 34.00
C ALA A 19 8.76 0.74 35.17
N LYS A 20 8.98 0.12 36.35
CA LYS A 20 8.09 0.28 37.50
C LYS A 20 7.99 1.73 38.02
N ASP A 21 9.00 2.53 37.74
CA ASP A 21 9.12 3.95 38.09
C ASP A 21 8.73 4.88 36.95
N SER A 22 8.21 4.34 35.85
CA SER A 22 7.78 5.12 34.70
C SER A 22 6.65 6.06 35.09
N LYS A 23 6.81 7.35 34.76
CA LYS A 23 5.75 8.37 34.91
C LYS A 23 4.63 8.20 33.89
N THR A 24 4.89 7.53 32.78
CA THR A 24 3.93 7.29 31.71
C THR A 24 3.06 6.08 32.04
N LYS A 25 1.73 6.27 32.10
CA LYS A 25 0.80 5.14 32.22
C LYS A 25 0.71 4.39 30.88
N SER A 26 0.59 3.07 30.93
CA SER A 26 0.44 2.26 29.72
C SER A 26 -0.79 2.67 28.87
N THR A 27 -1.86 3.18 29.53
CA THR A 27 -3.05 3.69 28.89
C THR A 27 -2.84 5.01 28.14
N GLN A 28 -1.74 5.71 28.40
CA GLN A 28 -1.40 7.00 27.77
C GLN A 28 -0.40 6.84 26.62
N ARG A 29 0.21 5.67 26.46
CA ARG A 29 1.10 5.42 25.30
C ARG A 29 0.29 5.46 24.01
N PRO A 30 0.87 5.96 22.89
CA PRO A 30 0.24 5.83 21.60
C PRO A 30 -0.09 4.38 21.25
N ILE A 31 -1.16 4.18 20.50
CA ILE A 31 -1.54 2.87 19.95
C ILE A 31 -1.73 2.99 18.45
N ILE A 32 -1.13 2.04 17.72
CA ILE A 32 -1.23 1.96 16.27
C ILE A 32 -1.98 0.68 15.91
N ILE A 33 -3.00 0.78 15.08
CA ILE A 33 -3.74 -0.36 14.54
C ILE A 33 -3.33 -0.51 13.08
N SER A 34 -2.82 -1.70 12.74
CA SER A 34 -2.12 -1.98 11.49
C SER A 34 -2.84 -3.00 10.63
N PHE A 35 -2.90 -2.70 9.32
CA PHE A 35 -3.53 -3.54 8.31
C PHE A 35 -2.61 -3.72 7.10
N ASN A 36 -2.59 -4.95 6.55
CA ASN A 36 -2.16 -5.16 5.17
C ASN A 36 -3.31 -4.94 4.20
N GLY A 37 -2.98 -4.95 2.93
CA GLY A 37 -3.90 -4.78 1.82
C GLY A 37 -4.45 -6.08 1.25
N GLY A 38 -4.49 -6.13 -0.03
CA GLY A 38 -5.01 -7.24 -0.83
C GLY A 38 -6.32 -6.91 -1.55
N PRO A 39 -7.49 -6.88 -0.91
CA PRO A 39 -7.92 -6.81 0.51
C PRO A 39 -7.86 -8.12 1.31
N GLY A 40 -7.52 -9.23 0.70
CA GLY A 40 -7.54 -10.57 1.28
C GLY A 40 -6.32 -10.97 2.10
N SER A 41 -5.35 -10.09 2.34
CA SER A 41 -4.15 -10.41 3.12
C SER A 41 -4.38 -10.23 4.62
N GLY A 42 -3.92 -11.21 5.41
CA GLY A 42 -3.71 -11.01 6.83
C GLY A 42 -2.57 -10.02 7.10
N SER A 43 -2.56 -9.40 8.26
CA SER A 43 -1.55 -8.36 8.60
C SER A 43 -0.16 -8.93 8.88
N LEU A 44 0.30 -9.87 8.05
CA LEU A 44 1.55 -10.60 8.22
C LEU A 44 2.76 -9.74 7.82
N TRP A 45 2.70 -9.10 6.64
CA TRP A 45 3.83 -8.33 6.12
C TRP A 45 4.09 -7.08 6.96
N MET A 46 3.05 -6.34 7.33
CA MET A 46 3.18 -5.23 8.27
C MET A 46 3.73 -5.68 9.62
N HIS A 47 3.41 -6.90 10.06
CA HIS A 47 3.84 -7.46 11.33
C HIS A 47 5.31 -7.91 11.30
N ILE A 48 5.62 -8.96 10.54
CA ILE A 48 6.94 -9.61 10.58
C ILE A 48 7.85 -9.20 9.41
N GLY A 49 7.34 -8.44 8.46
CA GLY A 49 8.14 -7.89 7.36
C GLY A 49 8.60 -6.46 7.62
N TYR A 50 7.88 -5.69 8.47
CA TYR A 50 8.13 -4.24 8.53
C TYR A 50 8.15 -3.64 9.95
N THR A 51 7.00 -3.52 10.63
CA THR A 51 6.87 -2.65 11.82
C THR A 51 6.91 -3.37 13.16
N GLY A 52 6.79 -4.69 13.16
CA GLY A 52 6.79 -5.49 14.38
C GLY A 52 8.16 -5.53 15.07
N PRO A 53 8.22 -6.01 16.34
CA PRO A 53 9.47 -6.06 17.11
C PRO A 53 10.46 -7.11 16.58
N ARG A 54 10.00 -8.03 15.76
CA ARG A 54 10.83 -9.04 15.09
C ARG A 54 10.47 -9.09 13.62
N VAL A 55 11.50 -9.23 12.77
CA VAL A 55 11.35 -9.32 11.31
C VAL A 55 11.99 -10.60 10.78
N LEU A 56 11.55 -11.02 9.61
CA LEU A 56 12.14 -12.14 8.88
C LEU A 56 13.61 -11.88 8.58
N LYS A 57 14.41 -12.95 8.57
CA LYS A 57 15.79 -12.90 8.06
C LYS A 57 15.73 -12.95 6.53
N ILE A 58 15.88 -11.80 5.92
CA ILE A 58 15.97 -11.61 4.46
C ILE A 58 17.25 -10.84 4.16
N ASP A 59 17.78 -10.98 2.94
CA ASP A 59 18.85 -10.16 2.38
C ASP A 59 18.32 -8.82 1.84
N ASP A 60 19.19 -8.03 1.24
CA ASP A 60 18.85 -6.70 0.74
C ASP A 60 17.96 -6.77 -0.52
N GLU A 61 17.96 -7.90 -1.23
CA GLU A 61 17.07 -8.18 -2.36
C GLU A 61 15.71 -8.75 -1.93
N GLY A 62 15.52 -9.04 -0.63
CA GLY A 62 14.26 -9.55 -0.06
C GLY A 62 14.15 -11.07 -0.02
N TYR A 63 15.20 -11.81 -0.32
CA TYR A 63 15.18 -13.28 -0.27
C TYR A 63 15.45 -13.81 1.15
N PRO A 64 14.77 -14.89 1.57
CA PRO A 64 15.02 -15.51 2.86
C PRO A 64 16.44 -16.07 2.96
N THR A 65 17.15 -15.71 4.03
CA THR A 65 18.52 -16.19 4.30
C THR A 65 18.53 -17.37 5.28
N GLN A 66 19.43 -18.34 5.02
CA GLN A 66 19.62 -19.48 5.94
C GLN A 66 20.55 -19.09 7.12
N PRO A 67 20.34 -19.67 8.32
CA PRO A 67 19.18 -20.47 8.70
C PRO A 67 17.91 -19.58 8.78
N TYR A 68 16.83 -20.08 8.18
CA TYR A 68 15.56 -19.36 8.18
C TYR A 68 15.09 -19.02 9.59
N GLY A 69 14.43 -17.89 9.73
CA GLY A 69 13.93 -17.47 11.03
C GLY A 69 13.69 -15.97 11.12
N MET A 70 13.66 -15.49 12.34
CA MET A 70 13.40 -14.09 12.64
C MET A 70 14.58 -13.48 13.40
N LYS A 71 14.80 -12.19 13.19
CA LYS A 71 15.76 -11.35 13.93
C LYS A 71 15.02 -10.22 14.65
N SER A 72 15.66 -9.62 15.63
CA SER A 72 15.14 -8.38 16.24
C SER A 72 15.07 -7.28 15.20
N ASN A 73 13.99 -6.49 15.24
CA ASN A 73 13.81 -5.35 14.37
C ASN A 73 14.31 -4.08 15.06
N PRO A 74 15.46 -3.51 14.64
CA PRO A 74 15.97 -2.28 15.25
C PRO A 74 15.10 -1.04 14.91
N TYR A 75 14.23 -1.16 13.91
CA TYR A 75 13.34 -0.10 13.46
C TYR A 75 11.88 -0.32 13.89
N SER A 76 11.65 -1.18 14.88
CA SER A 76 10.30 -1.43 15.39
C SER A 76 9.70 -0.16 15.97
N ILE A 77 8.46 0.12 15.60
CA ILE A 77 7.70 1.25 16.17
C ILE A 77 7.24 1.00 17.61
N LEU A 78 7.49 -0.21 18.18
CA LEU A 78 7.13 -0.54 19.56
C LEU A 78 7.84 0.35 20.59
N ASP A 79 8.95 0.97 20.21
CA ASP A 79 9.63 1.93 21.08
C ASP A 79 8.80 3.19 21.34
N THR A 80 8.01 3.61 20.38
CA THR A 80 7.19 4.83 20.46
C THR A 80 5.71 4.56 20.70
N ALA A 81 5.16 3.44 20.21
CA ALA A 81 3.75 3.10 20.29
C ALA A 81 3.53 1.62 20.51
N ASP A 82 2.42 1.27 21.16
CA ASP A 82 1.94 -0.10 21.20
C ASP A 82 1.28 -0.43 19.85
N ILE A 83 1.37 -1.69 19.36
CA ILE A 83 0.97 -2.05 18.00
C ILE A 83 -0.04 -3.18 18.00
N VAL A 84 -1.08 -3.05 17.21
CA VAL A 84 -2.10 -4.08 16.98
C VAL A 84 -2.15 -4.44 15.50
N PHE A 85 -1.75 -5.64 15.14
CA PHE A 85 -1.88 -6.18 13.79
C PHE A 85 -3.19 -6.94 13.67
N VAL A 86 -4.09 -6.48 12.82
CA VAL A 86 -5.44 -7.04 12.72
C VAL A 86 -5.58 -7.79 11.40
N CYS A 87 -6.04 -9.04 11.47
CA CYS A 87 -6.43 -9.79 10.30
C CYS A 87 -7.93 -9.58 10.05
N PRO A 88 -8.35 -8.93 8.96
CA PRO A 88 -9.76 -8.83 8.57
C PRO A 88 -10.43 -10.20 8.42
N VAL A 89 -11.75 -10.24 8.43
CA VAL A 89 -12.52 -11.49 8.30
C VAL A 89 -12.09 -12.30 7.08
N ASN A 90 -11.90 -13.60 7.27
CA ASN A 90 -11.38 -14.57 6.28
C ASN A 90 -9.96 -14.29 5.78
N THR A 91 -9.19 -13.50 6.51
CA THR A 91 -7.74 -13.37 6.29
C THR A 91 -6.97 -13.94 7.49
N GLY A 92 -5.75 -14.39 7.27
CA GLY A 92 -4.97 -15.01 8.33
C GLY A 92 -5.76 -16.08 9.08
N TYR A 93 -5.88 -15.95 10.39
CA TYR A 93 -6.67 -16.86 11.25
C TYR A 93 -8.09 -16.36 11.55
N SER A 94 -8.52 -15.25 10.99
CA SER A 94 -9.89 -14.73 11.14
C SER A 94 -10.87 -15.52 10.30
N ARG A 95 -12.05 -15.82 10.84
CA ARG A 95 -13.06 -16.62 10.14
C ARG A 95 -14.48 -16.11 10.41
N MET A 96 -15.34 -16.25 9.42
CA MET A 96 -16.78 -16.22 9.67
C MET A 96 -17.18 -17.41 10.54
N ILE A 97 -18.20 -17.23 11.36
CA ILE A 97 -18.77 -18.26 12.24
C ILE A 97 -20.16 -18.60 11.72
N ALA A 98 -20.40 -19.90 11.52
CA ALA A 98 -21.73 -20.40 11.17
C ALA A 98 -22.67 -20.29 12.38
N ASP A 99 -23.97 -20.17 12.11
CA ASP A 99 -25.02 -20.33 13.13
C ASP A 99 -25.19 -21.79 13.55
N ASP A 100 -26.15 -22.05 14.45
CA ASP A 100 -26.42 -23.37 14.96
C ASP A 100 -26.93 -24.35 13.88
N ASP A 101 -27.46 -23.82 12.78
CA ASP A 101 -27.95 -24.59 11.63
C ASP A 101 -26.86 -24.81 10.57
N GLY A 102 -25.62 -24.29 10.80
CA GLY A 102 -24.48 -24.39 9.89
C GLY A 102 -24.44 -23.33 8.79
N ASN A 103 -25.30 -22.32 8.83
CA ASN A 103 -25.32 -21.28 7.82
C ASN A 103 -24.32 -20.16 8.16
N TYR A 104 -23.53 -19.75 7.17
CA TYR A 104 -22.63 -18.62 7.31
C TYR A 104 -23.35 -17.28 7.07
N PRO A 105 -22.88 -16.20 7.69
CA PRO A 105 -23.34 -14.84 7.36
C PRO A 105 -23.21 -14.56 5.86
N LYS A 106 -24.11 -13.73 5.33
CA LYS A 106 -23.99 -13.26 3.95
C LYS A 106 -22.63 -12.57 3.73
N ARG A 107 -22.03 -12.81 2.57
CA ARG A 107 -20.70 -12.25 2.23
C ARG A 107 -20.68 -10.73 2.31
N GLU A 108 -21.76 -10.08 1.90
CA GLU A 108 -21.93 -8.62 1.91
C GLU A 108 -21.87 -7.99 3.31
N THR A 109 -21.96 -8.83 4.36
CA THR A 109 -21.78 -8.38 5.75
C THR A 109 -20.34 -7.93 6.04
N PHE A 110 -19.36 -8.54 5.36
CA PHE A 110 -17.93 -8.29 5.62
C PHE A 110 -17.16 -7.85 4.39
N PHE A 111 -17.62 -8.17 3.18
CA PHE A 111 -16.88 -7.93 1.94
C PHE A 111 -17.49 -6.80 1.12
N GLY A 112 -16.61 -6.02 0.53
CA GLY A 112 -16.89 -4.73 -0.08
C GLY A 112 -16.41 -3.59 0.82
N ILE A 113 -15.97 -2.49 0.22
CA ILE A 113 -15.26 -1.37 0.89
C ILE A 113 -16.05 -0.90 2.13
N ASN A 114 -17.33 -0.59 1.97
CA ASN A 114 -18.14 -0.05 3.05
C ASN A 114 -18.41 -1.07 4.19
N ALA A 115 -18.58 -2.35 3.85
CA ALA A 115 -18.78 -3.39 4.83
C ALA A 115 -17.51 -3.64 5.65
N ASP A 116 -16.36 -3.73 4.96
CA ASP A 116 -15.03 -3.89 5.56
C ASP A 116 -14.74 -2.76 6.56
N ILE A 117 -14.97 -1.53 6.18
CA ILE A 117 -14.79 -0.35 7.03
C ILE A 117 -15.71 -0.41 8.27
N LYS A 118 -17.01 -0.68 8.09
CA LYS A 118 -17.99 -0.63 9.18
C LYS A 118 -17.72 -1.67 10.27
N TYR A 119 -17.50 -2.94 9.90
CA TYR A 119 -17.28 -3.94 10.94
C TYR A 119 -15.91 -3.78 11.62
N LEU A 120 -14.88 -3.36 10.89
CA LEU A 120 -13.57 -3.07 11.48
C LEU A 120 -13.62 -1.86 12.42
N ALA A 121 -14.34 -0.80 12.07
CA ALA A 121 -14.55 0.34 12.96
C ALA A 121 -15.23 -0.09 14.26
N SER A 122 -16.27 -0.90 14.18
CA SER A 122 -16.97 -1.46 15.36
C SER A 122 -16.04 -2.35 16.19
N TRP A 123 -15.20 -3.16 15.55
CA TRP A 123 -14.21 -3.96 16.23
C TRP A 123 -13.15 -3.10 16.93
N ILE A 124 -12.62 -2.08 16.26
CA ILE A 124 -11.66 -1.12 16.83
C ILE A 124 -12.25 -0.46 18.08
N ASN A 125 -13.48 0.05 17.99
CA ASN A 125 -14.17 0.67 19.10
C ASN A 125 -14.26 -0.29 20.30
N THR A 126 -14.65 -1.53 20.05
CA THR A 126 -14.72 -2.58 21.07
C THR A 126 -13.35 -2.89 21.66
N PHE A 127 -12.32 -3.00 20.82
CA PHE A 127 -10.95 -3.27 21.25
C PHE A 127 -10.42 -2.14 22.15
N ILE A 128 -10.53 -0.89 21.73
CA ILE A 128 -10.07 0.29 22.47
C ILE A 128 -10.76 0.36 23.83
N THR A 129 -12.07 0.10 23.88
CA THR A 129 -12.86 0.07 25.12
C THR A 129 -12.40 -1.05 26.06
N ARG A 130 -12.34 -2.29 25.55
CA ARG A 130 -11.95 -3.47 26.37
C ARG A 130 -10.51 -3.42 26.86
N LYS A 131 -9.60 -2.77 26.10
CA LYS A 131 -8.18 -2.60 26.49
C LYS A 131 -7.94 -1.32 27.29
N ASN A 132 -8.99 -0.55 27.58
CA ASN A 132 -8.91 0.73 28.30
C ASN A 132 -7.89 1.69 27.65
N ARG A 133 -8.04 1.93 26.32
CA ARG A 133 -7.07 2.72 25.57
C ARG A 133 -7.68 4.03 25.01
N TRP A 134 -8.78 4.50 25.59
CA TRP A 134 -9.42 5.76 25.17
C TRP A 134 -8.53 7.00 25.35
N GLU A 135 -7.72 7.02 26.41
CA GLU A 135 -6.74 8.11 26.68
C GLU A 135 -5.54 8.08 25.72
N SER A 136 -5.28 6.93 25.06
CA SER A 136 -4.13 6.78 24.17
C SER A 136 -4.28 7.63 22.92
N PRO A 137 -3.22 8.34 22.48
CA PRO A 137 -3.13 8.82 21.11
C PRO A 137 -3.29 7.65 20.13
N LYS A 138 -4.19 7.79 19.17
CA LYS A 138 -4.61 6.70 18.26
C LYS A 138 -4.15 6.96 16.85
N TYR A 139 -3.48 5.97 16.29
CA TYR A 139 -3.02 5.97 14.89
C TYR A 139 -3.51 4.72 14.19
N ILE A 140 -3.73 4.83 12.89
CA ILE A 140 -3.99 3.68 12.03
C ILE A 140 -2.99 3.69 10.88
N ILE A 141 -2.51 2.50 10.52
CA ILE A 141 -1.56 2.32 9.42
C ILE A 141 -2.04 1.24 8.48
N GLY A 142 -1.96 1.48 7.18
CA GLY A 142 -2.36 0.53 6.15
C GLY A 142 -1.45 0.52 4.94
N GLU A 143 -1.15 -0.67 4.46
CA GLU A 143 -0.34 -0.91 3.26
C GLU A 143 -1.24 -1.31 2.10
N SER A 144 -0.97 -0.78 0.89
CA SER A 144 -1.69 -1.09 -0.35
C SER A 144 -3.21 -0.80 -0.21
N TYR A 145 -4.11 -1.77 -0.43
CA TYR A 145 -5.54 -1.63 -0.11
C TYR A 145 -5.80 -1.26 1.35
N GLY A 146 -4.88 -1.59 2.25
CA GLY A 146 -4.91 -1.08 3.63
C GLY A 146 -4.92 0.45 3.71
N GLY A 147 -4.37 1.16 2.72
CA GLY A 147 -4.50 2.62 2.57
C GLY A 147 -5.96 3.04 2.39
N THR A 148 -6.68 2.42 1.45
CA THR A 148 -8.13 2.64 1.26
C THR A 148 -8.91 2.34 2.55
N ARG A 149 -8.56 1.22 3.21
CA ARG A 149 -9.17 0.82 4.49
C ARG A 149 -8.99 1.88 5.58
N VAL A 150 -7.77 2.38 5.78
CA VAL A 150 -7.52 3.36 6.84
C VAL A 150 -8.10 4.74 6.52
N MET A 151 -8.20 5.14 5.26
CA MET A 151 -8.95 6.34 4.87
C MET A 151 -10.43 6.23 5.27
N GLY A 152 -11.09 5.14 4.89
CA GLY A 152 -12.49 4.91 5.25
C GLY A 152 -12.71 4.74 6.74
N LEU A 153 -11.79 4.03 7.44
CA LEU A 153 -11.82 3.88 8.88
C LEU A 153 -11.68 5.22 9.61
N SER A 154 -10.82 6.13 9.11
CA SER A 154 -10.67 7.44 9.72
C SER A 154 -11.98 8.23 9.71
N TYR A 155 -12.73 8.16 8.62
CA TYR A 155 -14.06 8.78 8.51
C TYR A 155 -15.08 8.09 9.44
N GLU A 156 -15.20 6.76 9.36
CA GLU A 156 -16.19 5.99 10.11
C GLU A 156 -15.98 6.10 11.64
N LEU A 157 -14.73 5.98 12.10
CA LEU A 157 -14.39 6.09 13.51
C LEU A 157 -14.74 7.47 14.08
N GLN A 158 -14.43 8.54 13.37
CA GLN A 158 -14.71 9.89 13.83
C GLN A 158 -16.20 10.22 13.80
N ASN A 159 -16.91 9.85 12.74
CA ASN A 159 -18.30 10.28 12.55
C ASN A 159 -19.32 9.35 13.20
N ARG A 160 -19.03 8.05 13.38
CA ARG A 160 -19.97 7.07 13.95
C ARG A 160 -19.62 6.63 15.37
N HIS A 161 -18.32 6.62 15.70
CA HIS A 161 -17.84 6.14 16.99
C HIS A 161 -17.24 7.24 17.87
N TRP A 162 -17.21 8.50 17.41
CA TRP A 162 -16.65 9.65 18.13
C TRP A 162 -15.19 9.40 18.58
N MET A 163 -14.51 8.54 17.83
CA MET A 163 -13.11 8.18 18.07
C MET A 163 -12.21 8.99 17.15
N TYR A 164 -11.64 10.06 17.68
CA TYR A 164 -10.72 10.91 16.94
C TYR A 164 -9.34 10.29 16.88
N LEU A 165 -8.76 10.29 15.68
CA LEU A 165 -7.42 9.79 15.44
C LEU A 165 -6.40 10.92 15.48
N ASN A 166 -5.19 10.61 15.97
CA ASN A 166 -4.06 11.52 15.98
C ASN A 166 -3.29 11.48 14.66
N GLY A 167 -3.43 10.41 13.88
CA GLY A 167 -2.83 10.32 12.56
C GLY A 167 -3.23 9.06 11.81
N VAL A 168 -3.05 9.15 10.48
CA VAL A 168 -3.22 8.04 9.53
C VAL A 168 -1.92 7.91 8.76
N ILE A 169 -1.42 6.68 8.65
CA ILE A 169 -0.18 6.37 7.93
C ILE A 169 -0.53 5.45 6.77
N MET A 170 -0.21 5.90 5.57
CA MET A 170 -0.44 5.12 4.35
C MET A 170 0.90 4.67 3.79
N VAL A 171 1.06 3.36 3.62
CA VAL A 171 2.26 2.73 3.05
C VAL A 171 1.92 2.21 1.67
N SER A 172 2.48 2.81 0.64
CA SER A 172 2.21 2.47 -0.76
C SER A 172 0.71 2.22 -1.01
N PRO A 173 -0.15 3.22 -0.74
CA PRO A 173 -1.59 3.02 -0.80
C PRO A 173 -2.00 2.66 -2.22
N ALA A 174 -2.96 1.74 -2.36
CA ALA A 174 -3.58 1.50 -3.64
C ALA A 174 -4.37 2.75 -4.05
N ASP A 175 -4.09 3.21 -5.25
CA ASP A 175 -4.75 4.37 -5.83
C ASP A 175 -6.12 3.96 -6.39
N TYR A 176 -7.13 3.99 -5.54
CA TYR A 176 -8.49 3.74 -5.97
C TYR A 176 -9.11 5.04 -6.49
N LYS A 177 -8.86 5.34 -7.77
CA LYS A 177 -9.57 6.38 -8.53
C LYS A 177 -9.30 7.83 -8.13
N LEU A 178 -8.09 8.17 -7.74
CA LEU A 178 -7.66 9.58 -7.87
C LEU A 178 -7.59 9.95 -9.37
N PHE A 179 -7.25 8.97 -10.21
CA PHE A 179 -7.27 9.08 -11.68
C PHE A 179 -7.97 7.85 -12.26
N GLU A 180 -8.81 8.03 -13.25
CA GLU A 180 -9.45 6.92 -13.97
C GLU A 180 -8.44 6.24 -14.93
N GLU A 181 -8.63 4.94 -15.19
CA GLU A 181 -7.87 4.26 -16.25
C GLU A 181 -8.09 5.00 -17.58
N GLY A 182 -7.00 5.27 -18.31
CA GLY A 182 -7.04 6.04 -19.55
C GLY A 182 -7.00 7.56 -19.39
N ASP A 183 -6.86 8.07 -18.14
CA ASP A 183 -6.58 9.48 -17.91
C ASP A 183 -5.16 9.81 -18.37
N ALA A 184 -5.06 10.81 -19.28
CA ALA A 184 -3.79 11.26 -19.84
C ALA A 184 -2.78 11.67 -18.77
N VAL A 185 -3.23 12.23 -17.65
CA VAL A 185 -2.37 12.63 -16.55
C VAL A 185 -1.80 11.41 -15.85
N ASN A 186 -2.66 10.48 -15.45
CA ASN A 186 -2.23 9.26 -14.75
C ASN A 186 -1.25 8.45 -15.59
N SER A 187 -1.59 8.19 -16.86
CA SER A 187 -0.74 7.45 -17.81
C SER A 187 0.65 8.08 -17.97
N SER A 188 0.71 9.40 -18.00
CA SER A 188 1.94 10.13 -18.25
C SER A 188 2.85 10.24 -17.03
N LEU A 189 2.30 10.41 -15.82
CA LEU A 189 3.06 10.63 -14.59
C LEU A 189 3.95 9.45 -14.18
N HIS A 190 3.77 8.28 -14.80
CA HIS A 190 4.64 7.13 -14.59
C HIS A 190 5.98 7.21 -15.33
N LEU A 191 6.11 8.08 -16.34
CA LEU A 191 7.33 8.12 -17.15
C LEU A 191 8.60 8.45 -16.34
N PRO A 192 8.65 9.43 -15.41
CA PRO A 192 9.82 9.65 -14.58
C PRO A 192 10.21 8.41 -13.74
N TYR A 193 9.20 7.68 -13.24
CA TYR A 193 9.43 6.43 -12.53
C TYR A 193 10.01 5.34 -13.44
N TYR A 194 9.50 5.20 -14.67
CA TYR A 194 10.06 4.25 -15.65
C TYR A 194 11.49 4.61 -16.04
N THR A 195 11.79 5.90 -16.18
CA THR A 195 13.15 6.38 -16.42
C THR A 195 14.09 5.98 -15.28
N ALA A 196 13.68 6.20 -14.03
CA ALA A 196 14.48 5.83 -12.87
C ALA A 196 14.72 4.30 -12.80
N THR A 197 13.67 3.52 -13.09
CA THR A 197 13.76 2.06 -13.14
C THR A 197 14.71 1.59 -14.25
N ALA A 198 14.57 2.14 -15.45
CA ALA A 198 15.45 1.81 -16.58
C ALA A 198 16.90 2.24 -16.31
N TRP A 199 17.13 3.38 -15.67
CA TRP A 199 18.45 3.83 -15.25
C TRP A 199 19.09 2.85 -14.26
N TYR A 200 18.35 2.43 -13.24
CA TYR A 200 18.83 1.46 -12.25
C TYR A 200 19.22 0.12 -12.90
N HIS A 201 18.42 -0.38 -13.83
CA HIS A 201 18.67 -1.62 -14.56
C HIS A 201 19.60 -1.47 -15.76
N LYS A 202 20.22 -0.31 -15.98
CA LYS A 202 21.13 -0.02 -17.11
C LYS A 202 20.49 -0.27 -18.48
N ALA A 203 19.21 0.02 -18.58
CA ALA A 203 18.40 -0.15 -19.79
C ALA A 203 18.21 1.13 -20.61
N LEU A 204 18.71 2.27 -20.13
CA LEU A 204 18.72 3.52 -20.89
C LEU A 204 19.84 3.50 -21.94
N ASN A 205 19.71 4.39 -22.95
CA ASN A 205 20.80 4.64 -23.88
C ASN A 205 22.04 5.25 -23.17
N GLU A 206 23.23 5.07 -23.75
CA GLU A 206 24.48 5.48 -23.14
C GLU A 206 24.52 6.96 -22.72
N LYS A 207 23.87 7.85 -23.49
CA LYS A 207 23.84 9.28 -23.23
C LYS A 207 23.13 9.63 -21.93
N LEU A 208 22.03 8.94 -21.61
CA LEU A 208 21.32 9.12 -20.35
C LEU A 208 21.94 8.27 -19.24
N GLN A 209 22.34 7.05 -19.57
CA GLN A 209 22.88 6.10 -18.60
C GLN A 209 24.16 6.62 -17.90
N SER A 210 24.94 7.47 -18.58
CA SER A 210 26.18 8.06 -18.04
C SER A 210 25.95 9.24 -17.09
N LYS A 211 24.72 9.77 -17.02
CA LYS A 211 24.36 10.91 -16.15
C LYS A 211 23.86 10.44 -14.79
N ASP A 212 23.95 11.31 -13.81
CA ASP A 212 23.26 11.11 -12.53
C ASP A 212 21.75 11.15 -12.73
N LEU A 213 21.03 10.30 -11.98
CA LEU A 213 19.57 10.20 -12.08
C LEU A 213 18.88 11.56 -11.81
N TYR A 214 19.36 12.30 -10.81
CA TYR A 214 18.78 13.58 -10.43
C TYR A 214 19.04 14.69 -11.46
N GLU A 215 19.99 14.49 -12.39
CA GLU A 215 20.19 15.39 -13.53
C GLU A 215 19.22 15.07 -14.67
N ILE A 216 18.77 13.82 -14.78
CA ILE A 216 17.86 13.35 -15.85
C ILE A 216 16.40 13.69 -15.51
N LEU A 217 15.98 13.44 -14.27
CA LEU A 217 14.57 13.52 -13.87
C LEU A 217 13.90 14.85 -14.19
N PRO A 218 14.51 16.04 -13.96
CA PRO A 218 13.89 17.32 -14.31
C PRO A 218 13.56 17.46 -15.80
N GLU A 219 14.41 16.93 -16.70
CA GLU A 219 14.18 16.95 -18.14
C GLU A 219 12.99 16.03 -18.51
N VAL A 220 12.89 14.88 -17.86
CA VAL A 220 11.80 13.92 -18.07
C VAL A 220 10.48 14.45 -17.54
N GLU A 221 10.49 15.08 -16.39
CA GLU A 221 9.31 15.72 -15.78
C GLU A 221 8.80 16.86 -16.67
N ASP A 222 9.69 17.70 -17.19
CA ASP A 222 9.33 18.78 -18.13
C ASP A 222 8.68 18.21 -19.41
N PHE A 223 9.29 17.19 -20.02
CA PHE A 223 8.72 16.49 -21.17
C PHE A 223 7.36 15.88 -20.84
N THR A 224 7.22 15.25 -19.67
CA THR A 224 5.98 14.62 -19.25
C THR A 224 4.83 15.63 -19.16
N ILE A 225 5.08 16.76 -18.50
CA ILE A 225 4.06 17.78 -18.25
C ILE A 225 3.73 18.56 -19.53
N ASN A 226 4.76 18.98 -20.26
CA ASN A 226 4.59 19.95 -21.34
C ASN A 226 4.36 19.33 -22.73
N GLU A 227 4.72 18.06 -22.93
CA GLU A 227 4.59 17.40 -24.22
C GLU A 227 3.76 16.12 -24.16
N LEU A 228 4.05 15.21 -23.22
CA LEU A 228 3.40 13.88 -23.19
C LEU A 228 1.93 13.97 -22.79
N ILE A 229 1.61 14.64 -21.68
CA ILE A 229 0.21 14.82 -21.22
C ILE A 229 -0.65 15.48 -22.31
N PRO A 230 -0.25 16.61 -22.93
CA PRO A 230 -1.02 17.19 -24.02
C PRO A 230 -1.18 16.26 -25.23
N ALA A 231 -0.18 15.47 -25.57
CA ALA A 231 -0.24 14.53 -26.69
C ALA A 231 -1.24 13.38 -26.42
N ILE A 232 -1.21 12.77 -25.25
CA ILE A 232 -2.15 11.71 -24.87
C ILE A 232 -3.57 12.28 -24.79
N ALA A 233 -3.74 13.48 -24.21
CA ALA A 233 -5.06 14.12 -24.12
C ALA A 233 -5.72 14.40 -25.48
N LYS A 234 -4.96 14.55 -26.55
CA LYS A 234 -5.51 14.67 -27.93
C LYS A 234 -6.18 13.38 -28.42
N GLY A 235 -5.81 12.22 -27.86
CA GLY A 235 -6.37 10.93 -28.26
C GLY A 235 -6.27 10.70 -29.77
N GLY A 236 -7.40 10.41 -30.41
CA GLY A 236 -7.47 10.21 -31.87
C GLY A 236 -7.25 11.46 -32.73
N PHE A 237 -7.14 12.64 -32.15
CA PHE A 237 -6.88 13.91 -32.86
C PHE A 237 -5.39 14.24 -33.00
N ILE A 238 -4.50 13.46 -32.41
CA ILE A 238 -3.04 13.64 -32.58
C ILE A 238 -2.63 13.26 -33.98
N SER A 239 -1.79 14.07 -34.63
CA SER A 239 -1.24 13.71 -35.93
C SER A 239 -0.19 12.61 -35.82
N ASP A 240 -0.08 11.78 -36.89
CA ASP A 240 0.97 10.72 -36.91
C ASP A 240 2.38 11.27 -36.73
N SER A 241 2.67 12.43 -37.29
CA SER A 241 3.96 13.11 -37.16
C SER A 241 4.24 13.50 -35.69
N GLU A 242 3.24 14.04 -35.00
CA GLU A 242 3.36 14.42 -33.59
C GLU A 242 3.47 13.18 -32.72
N LYS A 243 2.60 12.17 -32.92
CA LYS A 243 2.60 10.90 -32.21
C LYS A 243 3.97 10.22 -32.30
N ASN A 244 4.55 10.19 -33.50
CA ASN A 244 5.88 9.62 -33.73
C ASN A 244 6.98 10.37 -32.95
N LYS A 245 6.96 11.72 -32.91
CA LYS A 245 7.93 12.50 -32.14
C LYS A 245 7.85 12.26 -30.65
N ILE A 246 6.63 12.16 -30.13
CA ILE A 246 6.40 11.87 -28.71
C ILE A 246 6.87 10.45 -28.38
N ALA A 247 6.56 9.47 -29.25
CA ALA A 247 7.01 8.09 -29.07
C ALA A 247 8.55 7.95 -29.09
N ASP A 248 9.25 8.74 -29.93
CA ASP A 248 10.71 8.76 -29.95
C ASP A 248 11.31 9.27 -28.62
N LYS A 249 10.75 10.38 -28.09
CA LYS A 249 11.17 10.91 -26.80
C LYS A 249 10.81 9.98 -25.63
N TYR A 250 9.59 9.42 -25.67
CA TYR A 250 9.16 8.45 -24.66
C TYR A 250 10.10 7.23 -24.62
N SER A 251 10.40 6.65 -25.77
CA SER A 251 11.35 5.54 -25.92
C SER A 251 12.73 5.91 -25.39
N PHE A 252 13.20 7.12 -25.73
CA PHE A 252 14.50 7.63 -25.29
C PHE A 252 14.62 7.70 -23.75
N TYR A 253 13.56 8.18 -23.06
CA TYR A 253 13.56 8.33 -21.61
C TYR A 253 13.22 7.04 -20.86
N SER A 254 12.38 6.18 -21.42
CA SER A 254 11.93 4.97 -20.72
C SER A 254 12.79 3.73 -20.96
N GLY A 255 13.63 3.73 -22.03
CA GLY A 255 14.33 2.52 -22.49
C GLY A 255 13.42 1.50 -23.18
N LEU A 256 12.12 1.77 -23.32
CA LEU A 256 11.19 0.92 -24.06
C LEU A 256 11.35 1.11 -25.57
N SER A 257 11.04 0.09 -26.37
CA SER A 257 11.07 0.25 -27.83
C SER A 257 9.99 1.20 -28.32
N LYS A 258 10.29 1.98 -29.37
CA LYS A 258 9.31 2.88 -29.99
C LYS A 258 8.06 2.14 -30.45
N ASP A 259 8.22 0.95 -31.04
CA ASP A 259 7.10 0.12 -31.50
C ASP A 259 6.17 -0.26 -30.34
N PHE A 260 6.75 -0.60 -29.19
CA PHE A 260 5.97 -0.87 -27.98
C PHE A 260 5.16 0.35 -27.56
N VAL A 261 5.78 1.52 -27.49
CA VAL A 261 5.12 2.79 -27.13
C VAL A 261 4.00 3.14 -28.12
N MET A 262 4.23 2.98 -29.42
CA MET A 262 3.26 3.23 -30.49
C MET A 262 2.08 2.26 -30.44
N ASN A 263 2.33 0.97 -30.22
CA ASN A 263 1.30 -0.08 -30.14
C ASN A 263 0.38 0.11 -28.92
N ASN A 264 0.87 0.78 -27.88
CA ASN A 264 0.09 1.13 -26.69
C ASN A 264 -0.44 2.58 -26.72
N ASN A 265 -0.48 3.23 -27.90
CA ASN A 265 -1.00 4.58 -28.06
C ASN A 265 -0.37 5.64 -27.13
N LEU A 266 0.91 5.55 -26.85
CA LEU A 266 1.66 6.36 -25.86
C LEU A 266 1.25 6.12 -24.41
N ASP A 267 0.25 5.28 -24.16
CA ASP A 267 -0.21 4.87 -22.83
C ASP A 267 0.38 3.50 -22.48
N THR A 268 1.51 3.49 -21.81
CA THR A 268 2.22 2.25 -21.47
C THR A 268 1.88 1.74 -20.07
N VAL A 269 0.75 2.18 -19.53
CA VAL A 269 0.35 1.82 -18.17
C VAL A 269 -0.15 0.40 -18.10
N SER A 270 0.69 -0.52 -17.66
CA SER A 270 0.21 -1.75 -17.04
C SER A 270 1.34 -2.48 -16.33
N TYR A 271 1.10 -2.92 -15.12
CA TYR A 271 1.94 -3.89 -14.41
C TYR A 271 2.19 -5.17 -15.22
N THR A 272 1.32 -5.49 -16.15
CA THR A 272 1.41 -6.67 -17.04
C THR A 272 2.35 -6.46 -18.23
N HIS A 273 2.64 -5.23 -18.64
CA HIS A 273 3.49 -4.93 -19.77
C HIS A 273 4.96 -4.65 -19.41
N LEU A 274 5.21 -4.34 -18.15
CA LEU A 274 6.54 -4.11 -17.60
C LEU A 274 7.09 -5.35 -16.87
N THR A 275 6.89 -6.53 -17.40
CA THR A 275 7.85 -7.61 -17.17
C THR A 275 9.14 -7.18 -17.84
N LEU A 276 9.94 -6.36 -17.11
CA LEU A 276 11.31 -6.09 -17.49
C LEU A 276 11.98 -7.42 -17.81
N PRO A 277 12.93 -7.43 -18.76
CA PRO A 277 13.64 -8.65 -19.16
C PRO A 277 14.58 -9.17 -18.07
N THR A 278 14.15 -9.21 -16.83
CA THR A 278 14.80 -9.93 -15.73
C THR A 278 14.68 -11.44 -15.90
N MET A 279 13.97 -11.92 -16.93
CA MET A 279 13.84 -13.34 -17.26
C MET A 279 14.83 -13.83 -18.33
N TYR A 280 15.82 -13.04 -18.71
CA TYR A 280 16.85 -13.44 -19.68
C TYR A 280 18.28 -13.35 -19.11
N THR A 281 18.46 -13.76 -17.87
CA THR A 281 19.79 -14.13 -17.37
C THR A 281 19.68 -15.47 -16.67
N VAL A 282 19.71 -16.52 -17.45
CA VAL A 282 20.21 -17.85 -17.09
C VAL A 282 21.31 -18.20 -18.04
#